data_dd8e8217d31e356a857361ee1d8ec3fe
#
_entry.id   dd8e8217d31e356a857361ee1d8ec3fe
#
_cell.length_a   1.000
_cell.length_b   1.000
_cell.length_c   1.000
_cell.angle_alpha   90.00
_cell.angle_beta   90.00
_cell.angle_gamma   90.00
#
_symmetry.space_group_name_H-M   'P 1'
#
loop_
_entity.id
_entity.type
_entity.pdbx_description
1 polymer ?
#
loop_
_entity_poly.entity_id
_entity_poly.type
_entity_poly.pdbx_seq_one_letter_code
_entity_poly.pdbx_strand_id
1 'polypeptide(L)'
;MKVARLHAAGDIRLADEPVPVLEPGTSLVRVTAVGICGSDLHWWTESGIGDAHLGRPLALGHENAGVIAAGPRSGERVAIDPAIPCETCRQCRDGYRNLCPQVQFAGHGSLDGGMREFLSWPTALLHRLPDRLTDLDGALLEPLGVAAHTLDLGHLRLGDRAAVVGCGPIGLLLIQLLRSAGASQVVAFDPLPHRRQAAARLGADLALDPANVAEHAGAEHAGADVAFEIAGTDAAVHLAMTAVRPGGRVVLAGIPGSDRTSFPASVARRKGLTIALVRRMNDAYPRAIRLAASGTIDLASLVTHRFPLAAAAEAMQAAARREGLKVIIEPTP
;
A
#
# COMPACT_ATOMS: atom_id res chain seq x y z
N MET A 1 -2.02 -27.80 3.97
CA MET A 1 -2.26 -26.44 4.41
C MET A 1 -3.50 -25.87 3.74
N LYS A 2 -4.18 -24.92 4.39
CA LYS A 2 -5.27 -24.17 3.77
C LYS A 2 -4.75 -23.03 2.90
N VAL A 3 -5.43 -22.84 1.75
CA VAL A 3 -5.14 -21.75 0.81
C VAL A 3 -6.46 -21.15 0.33
N ALA A 4 -6.60 -19.83 0.31
CA ALA A 4 -7.73 -19.14 -0.30
C ALA A 4 -7.30 -18.67 -1.70
N ARG A 5 -7.96 -19.19 -2.76
CA ARG A 5 -7.63 -18.87 -4.14
C ARG A 5 -8.76 -18.15 -4.85
N LEU A 6 -8.42 -17.08 -5.53
CA LEU A 6 -9.29 -16.40 -6.47
C LEU A 6 -9.37 -17.22 -7.76
N HIS A 7 -10.57 -17.66 -8.15
CA HIS A 7 -10.85 -18.43 -9.37
C HIS A 7 -11.43 -17.56 -10.48
N ALA A 8 -12.19 -16.54 -10.13
CA ALA A 8 -12.78 -15.55 -11.01
C ALA A 8 -13.18 -14.32 -10.18
N ALA A 9 -13.65 -13.25 -10.82
CA ALA A 9 -14.18 -12.09 -10.12
C ALA A 9 -15.25 -12.50 -9.09
N GLY A 10 -15.06 -12.10 -7.84
CA GLY A 10 -15.95 -12.43 -6.73
C GLY A 10 -15.93 -13.89 -6.24
N ASP A 11 -15.05 -14.73 -6.78
CA ASP A 11 -15.02 -16.18 -6.47
C ASP A 11 -13.68 -16.57 -5.83
N ILE A 12 -13.60 -16.47 -4.49
CA ILE A 12 -12.50 -17.03 -3.69
C ILE A 12 -12.96 -18.34 -3.04
N ARG A 13 -12.15 -19.38 -3.21
CA ARG A 13 -12.41 -20.72 -2.67
C ARG A 13 -11.28 -21.15 -1.75
N LEU A 14 -11.64 -21.75 -0.61
CA LEU A 14 -10.69 -22.39 0.31
C LEU A 14 -10.40 -23.81 -0.19
N ALA A 15 -9.12 -24.17 -0.26
CA ALA A 15 -8.64 -25.47 -0.66
C ALA A 15 -7.62 -26.02 0.31
N ASP A 16 -7.48 -27.35 0.35
CA ASP A 16 -6.38 -28.05 1.00
C ASP A 16 -5.29 -28.36 -0.04
N GLU A 17 -4.07 -27.88 0.24
CA GLU A 17 -2.91 -28.06 -0.62
C GLU A 17 -1.70 -28.59 0.15
N PRO A 18 -0.73 -29.22 -0.51
CA PRO A 18 0.54 -29.58 0.12
C PRO A 18 1.24 -28.32 0.67
N VAL A 19 1.95 -28.47 1.78
CA VAL A 19 2.86 -27.42 2.26
C VAL A 19 3.99 -27.26 1.24
N PRO A 20 4.39 -26.02 0.89
CA PRO A 20 5.48 -25.78 -0.07
C PRO A 20 6.78 -26.49 0.36
N VAL A 21 7.48 -27.06 -0.60
CA VAL A 21 8.80 -27.63 -0.36
C VAL A 21 9.81 -26.51 -0.14
N LEU A 22 10.71 -26.71 0.81
CA LEU A 22 11.79 -25.77 1.07
C LEU A 22 12.87 -25.91 -0.02
N GLU A 23 13.09 -24.83 -0.76
CA GLU A 23 14.12 -24.76 -1.80
C GLU A 23 15.39 -24.06 -1.28
N PRO A 24 16.56 -24.31 -1.88
CA PRO A 24 17.79 -23.59 -1.54
C PRO A 24 17.61 -22.07 -1.64
N GLY A 25 18.06 -21.35 -0.60
CA GLY A 25 17.94 -19.88 -0.54
C GLY A 25 16.57 -19.36 -0.07
N THR A 26 15.61 -20.26 0.19
CA THR A 26 14.29 -19.89 0.73
C THR A 26 14.12 -20.27 2.20
N SER A 27 13.13 -19.68 2.85
CA SER A 27 12.60 -20.10 4.15
C SER A 27 11.10 -20.33 4.03
N LEU A 28 10.59 -21.31 4.76
CA LEU A 28 9.16 -21.57 4.88
C LEU A 28 8.61 -20.68 5.99
N VAL A 29 7.71 -19.78 5.66
CA VAL A 29 7.06 -18.88 6.60
C VAL A 29 5.65 -19.37 6.89
N ARG A 30 5.32 -19.57 8.16
CA ARG A 30 3.93 -19.69 8.63
C ARG A 30 3.35 -18.29 8.67
N VAL A 31 2.39 -18.01 7.78
CA VAL A 31 1.80 -16.68 7.62
C VAL A 31 0.80 -16.44 8.74
N THR A 32 0.95 -15.34 9.46
CA THR A 32 0.10 -14.97 10.60
C THR A 32 -0.80 -13.78 10.31
N ALA A 33 -0.40 -12.89 9.39
CA ALA A 33 -1.19 -11.71 9.01
C ALA A 33 -1.00 -11.37 7.54
N VAL A 34 -2.11 -11.04 6.87
CA VAL A 34 -2.16 -10.62 5.46
C VAL A 34 -3.08 -9.40 5.34
N GLY A 35 -2.52 -8.25 4.97
CA GLY A 35 -3.30 -7.05 4.68
C GLY A 35 -3.97 -7.14 3.31
N ILE A 36 -5.22 -6.67 3.21
CA ILE A 36 -5.89 -6.50 1.93
C ILE A 36 -5.57 -5.11 1.38
N CYS A 37 -5.01 -5.08 0.17
CA CYS A 37 -4.67 -3.87 -0.57
C CYS A 37 -5.74 -3.50 -1.61
N GLY A 38 -5.74 -2.24 -2.06
CA GLY A 38 -6.56 -1.80 -3.19
C GLY A 38 -6.29 -2.59 -4.48
N SER A 39 -5.03 -3.01 -4.72
CA SER A 39 -4.68 -3.85 -5.86
C SER A 39 -5.26 -5.28 -5.77
N ASP A 40 -5.43 -5.85 -4.56
CA ASP A 40 -6.15 -7.12 -4.40
C ASP A 40 -7.63 -6.96 -4.76
N LEU A 41 -8.21 -5.78 -4.52
CA LEU A 41 -9.59 -5.49 -4.90
C LEU A 41 -9.78 -5.43 -6.40
N HIS A 42 -8.82 -4.95 -7.19
CA HIS A 42 -8.86 -5.04 -8.65
C HIS A 42 -8.88 -6.50 -9.11
N TRP A 43 -8.02 -7.36 -8.54
CA TRP A 43 -8.09 -8.81 -8.80
C TRP A 43 -9.45 -9.40 -8.43
N TRP A 44 -9.99 -9.01 -7.25
CA TRP A 44 -11.28 -9.49 -6.77
C TRP A 44 -12.46 -9.07 -7.63
N THR A 45 -12.48 -7.83 -8.14
CA THR A 45 -13.64 -7.30 -8.89
C THR A 45 -13.51 -7.47 -10.40
N GLU A 46 -12.30 -7.47 -10.95
CA GLU A 46 -12.03 -7.37 -12.38
C GLU A 46 -11.25 -8.59 -12.92
N SER A 47 -10.81 -9.51 -12.03
CA SER A 47 -9.90 -10.62 -12.36
C SER A 47 -8.59 -10.18 -13.01
N GLY A 48 -8.10 -8.98 -12.65
CA GLY A 48 -6.88 -8.43 -13.21
C GLY A 48 -6.54 -7.05 -12.65
N ILE A 49 -5.41 -6.51 -13.08
CA ILE A 49 -4.96 -5.14 -12.79
C ILE A 49 -4.05 -4.66 -13.92
N GLY A 50 -4.39 -3.54 -14.56
CA GLY A 50 -3.69 -3.06 -15.75
C GLY A 50 -3.72 -4.11 -16.88
N ASP A 51 -2.55 -4.47 -17.39
CA ASP A 51 -2.36 -5.49 -18.42
C ASP A 51 -2.29 -6.95 -17.90
N ALA A 52 -2.27 -7.12 -16.58
CA ALA A 52 -2.20 -8.44 -15.95
C ALA A 52 -3.61 -9.02 -15.72
N HIS A 53 -3.84 -10.24 -16.22
CA HIS A 53 -5.10 -10.97 -16.08
C HIS A 53 -4.92 -12.29 -15.35
N LEU A 54 -6.01 -12.79 -14.75
CA LEU A 54 -6.04 -14.05 -14.03
C LEU A 54 -5.94 -15.21 -15.02
N GLY A 55 -4.75 -15.80 -15.16
CA GLY A 55 -4.50 -16.95 -16.04
C GLY A 55 -4.72 -18.31 -15.36
N ARG A 56 -4.78 -18.37 -14.03
CA ARG A 56 -5.00 -19.54 -13.18
C ARG A 56 -5.53 -19.11 -11.81
N PRO A 57 -6.10 -20.02 -11.01
CA PRO A 57 -6.46 -19.70 -9.62
C PRO A 57 -5.24 -19.18 -8.84
N LEU A 58 -5.38 -18.00 -8.20
CA LEU A 58 -4.30 -17.25 -7.56
C LEU A 58 -4.59 -17.03 -6.08
N ALA A 59 -3.64 -17.37 -5.20
CA ALA A 59 -3.68 -16.89 -3.82
C ALA A 59 -3.22 -15.41 -3.80
N LEU A 60 -4.12 -14.51 -3.40
CA LEU A 60 -3.82 -13.08 -3.28
C LEU A 60 -3.01 -12.75 -2.01
N GLY A 61 -2.74 -11.49 -1.79
CA GLY A 61 -2.11 -10.95 -0.59
C GLY A 61 -0.60 -10.77 -0.73
N HIS A 62 -0.17 -9.52 -0.58
CA HIS A 62 1.24 -9.11 -0.67
C HIS A 62 1.71 -8.28 0.53
N GLU A 63 0.83 -7.94 1.43
CA GLU A 63 1.13 -7.27 2.69
C GLU A 63 1.19 -8.33 3.80
N ASN A 64 2.34 -8.98 3.98
CA ASN A 64 2.43 -10.23 4.72
C ASN A 64 3.40 -10.17 5.90
N ALA A 65 3.02 -10.81 7.01
CA ALA A 65 3.89 -11.13 8.13
C ALA A 65 3.70 -12.56 8.60
N GLY A 66 4.69 -13.09 9.30
CA GLY A 66 4.64 -14.45 9.83
C GLY A 66 5.86 -14.84 10.65
N VAL A 67 5.97 -16.14 10.90
CA VAL A 67 7.08 -16.76 11.61
C VAL A 67 7.77 -17.74 10.71
N ILE A 68 9.09 -17.70 10.62
CA ILE A 68 9.87 -18.69 9.86
C ILE A 68 9.71 -20.06 10.54
N ALA A 69 9.00 -20.98 9.87
CA ALA A 69 8.71 -22.31 10.37
C ALA A 69 9.84 -23.30 10.06
N ALA A 70 10.54 -23.11 8.93
CA ALA A 70 11.69 -23.96 8.55
C ALA A 70 12.67 -23.18 7.65
N GLY A 71 13.93 -23.61 7.63
CA GLY A 71 15.03 -22.98 6.91
C GLY A 71 15.89 -22.08 7.80
N PRO A 72 16.75 -21.24 7.19
CA PRO A 72 17.57 -20.30 7.95
C PRO A 72 16.71 -19.36 8.78
N ARG A 73 17.16 -19.02 10.03
CA ARG A 73 16.49 -18.12 10.95
C ARG A 73 15.13 -18.63 11.46
N SER A 74 14.93 -19.97 11.51
CA SER A 74 13.70 -20.58 12.05
C SER A 74 13.36 -20.03 13.43
N GLY A 75 12.08 -19.75 13.68
CA GLY A 75 11.55 -19.12 14.89
C GLY A 75 11.49 -17.58 14.86
N GLU A 76 12.15 -16.92 13.90
CA GLU A 76 12.07 -15.46 13.81
C GLU A 76 10.72 -14.99 13.26
N ARG A 77 10.18 -13.93 13.86
CA ARG A 77 9.03 -13.17 13.33
C ARG A 77 9.50 -12.21 12.25
N VAL A 78 8.82 -12.21 11.13
CA VAL A 78 9.24 -11.47 9.93
C VAL A 78 8.10 -10.75 9.23
N ALA A 79 8.40 -9.61 8.62
CA ALA A 79 7.64 -9.04 7.51
C ALA A 79 8.23 -9.55 6.20
N ILE A 80 7.39 -9.79 5.21
CA ILE A 80 7.76 -10.38 3.92
C ILE A 80 7.76 -9.29 2.86
N ASP A 81 8.94 -8.97 2.29
CA ASP A 81 8.99 -8.12 1.10
C ASP A 81 8.39 -8.90 -0.09
N PRO A 82 7.26 -8.44 -0.65
CA PRO A 82 6.55 -9.19 -1.68
C PRO A 82 7.23 -9.16 -3.05
N ALA A 83 8.24 -8.32 -3.25
CA ALA A 83 8.89 -8.12 -4.54
C ALA A 83 10.19 -8.93 -4.64
N ILE A 84 10.27 -9.83 -5.64
CA ILE A 84 11.49 -10.57 -5.97
C ILE A 84 12.09 -9.97 -7.24
N PRO A 85 13.07 -9.06 -7.15
CA PRO A 85 13.77 -8.50 -8.31
C PRO A 85 14.79 -9.50 -8.87
N CYS A 86 15.22 -9.31 -10.13
CA CYS A 86 16.20 -10.20 -10.75
C CYS A 86 17.65 -9.95 -10.30
N GLU A 87 17.93 -8.86 -9.62
CA GLU A 87 19.24 -8.37 -9.12
C GLU A 87 20.32 -8.14 -10.20
N THR A 88 20.04 -8.45 -11.47
CA THR A 88 21.04 -8.44 -12.56
C THR A 88 20.78 -7.40 -13.65
N CYS A 89 19.53 -6.89 -13.79
CA CYS A 89 19.21 -5.86 -14.77
C CYS A 89 19.80 -4.50 -14.40
N ARG A 90 19.79 -3.57 -15.35
CA ARG A 90 20.28 -2.21 -15.14
C ARG A 90 19.58 -1.53 -13.97
N GLN A 91 18.24 -1.60 -13.91
CA GLN A 91 17.45 -0.98 -12.85
C GLN A 91 17.85 -1.48 -11.47
N CYS A 92 18.03 -2.79 -11.29
CA CYS A 92 18.48 -3.36 -10.02
C CYS A 92 19.88 -2.87 -9.64
N ARG A 93 20.81 -2.83 -10.60
CA ARG A 93 22.20 -2.35 -10.36
C ARG A 93 22.26 -0.86 -10.05
N ASP A 94 21.36 -0.08 -10.64
CA ASP A 94 21.24 1.37 -10.38
C ASP A 94 20.45 1.68 -9.08
N GLY A 95 19.99 0.65 -8.32
CA GLY A 95 19.27 0.79 -7.06
C GLY A 95 17.75 0.95 -7.21
N TYR A 96 17.20 0.79 -8.39
CA TYR A 96 15.76 0.89 -8.66
C TYR A 96 15.12 -0.51 -8.75
N ARG A 97 15.18 -1.30 -7.68
CA ARG A 97 14.67 -2.67 -7.63
C ARG A 97 13.17 -2.76 -7.92
N ASN A 98 12.40 -1.77 -7.48
CA ASN A 98 10.95 -1.65 -7.75
C ASN A 98 10.62 -1.48 -9.25
N LEU A 99 11.57 -1.03 -10.07
CA LEU A 99 11.43 -0.85 -11.52
C LEU A 99 12.05 -2.02 -12.31
N CYS A 100 12.40 -3.12 -11.65
CA CYS A 100 12.93 -4.31 -12.33
C CYS A 100 11.89 -4.86 -13.33
N PRO A 101 12.24 -4.99 -14.64
CA PRO A 101 11.28 -5.49 -15.64
C PRO A 101 10.94 -6.97 -15.47
N GLN A 102 11.74 -7.72 -14.68
CA GLN A 102 11.54 -9.14 -14.40
C GLN A 102 11.07 -9.38 -12.95
N VAL A 103 10.59 -8.34 -12.27
CA VAL A 103 10.14 -8.49 -10.88
C VAL A 103 8.97 -9.45 -10.80
N GLN A 104 9.09 -10.45 -9.92
CA GLN A 104 7.97 -11.28 -9.48
C GLN A 104 7.37 -10.65 -8.22
N PHE A 105 6.06 -10.79 -8.04
CA PHE A 105 5.39 -10.12 -6.92
C PHE A 105 4.31 -11.02 -6.32
N ALA A 106 4.33 -11.17 -4.99
CA ALA A 106 3.39 -12.00 -4.26
C ALA A 106 1.93 -11.62 -4.57
N GLY A 107 1.08 -12.59 -4.81
CA GLY A 107 -0.35 -12.36 -5.09
C GLY A 107 -0.62 -11.66 -6.42
N HIS A 108 0.31 -11.72 -7.39
CA HIS A 108 0.18 -11.05 -8.67
C HIS A 108 0.68 -11.95 -9.83
N GLY A 109 -0.05 -11.94 -10.94
CA GLY A 109 0.31 -12.71 -12.13
C GLY A 109 0.32 -14.21 -11.86
N SER A 110 1.51 -14.82 -11.89
CA SER A 110 1.68 -16.26 -11.67
C SER A 110 2.24 -16.64 -10.29
N LEU A 111 2.56 -15.65 -9.43
CA LEU A 111 3.15 -15.90 -8.13
C LEU A 111 2.12 -15.77 -7.02
N ASP A 112 1.90 -16.86 -6.28
CA ASP A 112 0.98 -16.88 -5.15
C ASP A 112 1.44 -15.95 -4.02
N GLY A 113 0.47 -15.30 -3.36
CA GLY A 113 0.66 -14.44 -2.20
C GLY A 113 0.36 -15.14 -0.87
N GLY A 114 0.11 -14.33 0.15
CA GLY A 114 0.02 -14.73 1.55
C GLY A 114 -1.35 -15.25 2.01
N MET A 115 -2.41 -15.25 1.19
CA MET A 115 -3.71 -15.81 1.61
C MET A 115 -3.66 -17.35 1.72
N ARG A 116 -2.72 -17.84 2.54
CA ARG A 116 -2.40 -19.26 2.79
C ARG A 116 -1.68 -19.43 4.11
N GLU A 117 -1.72 -20.62 4.70
CA GLU A 117 -1.06 -20.88 5.98
C GLU A 117 0.47 -20.85 5.92
N PHE A 118 1.07 -21.33 4.80
CA PHE A 118 2.53 -21.36 4.63
C PHE A 118 2.93 -20.81 3.27
N LEU A 119 4.00 -20.02 3.26
CA LEU A 119 4.62 -19.43 2.08
C LEU A 119 6.12 -19.74 2.07
N SER A 120 6.64 -20.33 0.99
CA SER A 120 8.09 -20.43 0.76
C SER A 120 8.56 -19.14 0.10
N TRP A 121 9.56 -18.45 0.68
CA TRP A 121 10.00 -17.15 0.21
C TRP A 121 11.51 -16.98 0.31
N PRO A 122 12.16 -16.19 -0.60
CA PRO A 122 13.59 -15.93 -0.50
C PRO A 122 13.97 -15.37 0.87
N THR A 123 14.90 -16.04 1.56
CA THR A 123 15.29 -15.67 2.94
C THR A 123 15.80 -14.23 3.05
N ALA A 124 16.45 -13.72 1.97
CA ALA A 124 16.96 -12.36 1.91
C ALA A 124 15.85 -11.29 1.90
N LEU A 125 14.62 -11.65 1.54
CA LEU A 125 13.44 -10.75 1.51
C LEU A 125 12.55 -10.88 2.75
N LEU A 126 13.05 -11.58 3.79
CA LEU A 126 12.39 -11.70 5.08
C LEU A 126 13.03 -10.73 6.08
N HIS A 127 12.30 -9.71 6.48
CA HIS A 127 12.77 -8.68 7.40
C HIS A 127 12.34 -8.99 8.84
N ARG A 128 13.30 -9.17 9.73
CA ARG A 128 13.03 -9.46 11.16
C ARG A 128 12.18 -8.35 11.78
N LEU A 129 11.12 -8.76 12.47
CA LEU A 129 10.30 -7.85 13.29
C LEU A 129 10.92 -7.68 14.68
N PRO A 130 11.15 -6.44 15.15
CA PRO A 130 11.44 -6.17 16.55
C PRO A 130 10.31 -6.64 17.46
N ASP A 131 10.62 -7.04 18.70
CA ASP A 131 9.65 -7.61 19.66
C ASP A 131 8.46 -6.68 19.96
N ARG A 132 8.67 -5.36 19.85
CA ARG A 132 7.65 -4.33 20.07
C ARG A 132 6.60 -4.24 18.96
N LEU A 133 6.88 -4.77 17.77
CA LEU A 133 5.93 -4.82 16.66
C LEU A 133 5.16 -6.14 16.70
N THR A 134 3.85 -6.05 16.49
CA THR A 134 2.97 -7.22 16.32
C THR A 134 3.08 -7.77 14.90
N ASP A 135 2.49 -8.93 14.65
CA ASP A 135 2.39 -9.47 13.27
C ASP A 135 1.46 -8.62 12.40
N LEU A 136 0.45 -7.98 13.01
CA LEU A 136 -0.42 -7.02 12.31
C LEU A 136 0.38 -5.80 11.85
N ASP A 137 1.26 -5.27 12.71
CA ASP A 137 2.19 -4.21 12.32
C ASP A 137 3.11 -4.67 11.19
N GLY A 138 3.59 -5.92 11.26
CA GLY A 138 4.43 -6.54 10.24
C GLY A 138 3.78 -6.55 8.86
N ALA A 139 2.49 -6.86 8.77
CA ALA A 139 1.74 -6.80 7.51
C ALA A 139 1.60 -5.36 6.99
N LEU A 140 1.50 -4.36 7.88
CA LEU A 140 1.38 -2.96 7.52
C LEU A 140 2.72 -2.30 7.11
N LEU A 141 3.86 -2.99 7.24
CA LEU A 141 5.15 -2.45 6.81
C LEU A 141 5.24 -2.32 5.29
N GLU A 142 4.54 -3.17 4.53
CA GLU A 142 4.46 -3.02 3.06
C GLU A 142 3.81 -1.70 2.67
N PRO A 143 2.54 -1.41 3.05
CA PRO A 143 1.93 -0.13 2.72
C PRO A 143 2.65 1.08 3.34
N LEU A 144 3.30 0.93 4.50
CA LEU A 144 4.16 1.99 5.05
C LEU A 144 5.37 2.24 4.15
N GLY A 145 5.96 1.19 3.59
CA GLY A 145 7.05 1.30 2.60
C GLY A 145 6.61 2.04 1.34
N VAL A 146 5.40 1.74 0.82
CA VAL A 146 4.83 2.47 -0.32
C VAL A 146 4.58 3.94 0.02
N ALA A 147 4.01 4.24 1.19
CA ALA A 147 3.79 5.61 1.64
C ALA A 147 5.12 6.39 1.81
N ALA A 148 6.16 5.74 2.34
CA ALA A 148 7.48 6.33 2.49
C ALA A 148 8.15 6.62 1.12
N HIS A 149 8.04 5.71 0.16
CA HIS A 149 8.51 5.93 -1.21
C HIS A 149 7.72 7.04 -1.91
N THR A 150 6.41 7.11 -1.67
CA THR A 150 5.55 8.19 -2.18
C THR A 150 6.00 9.55 -1.65
N LEU A 151 6.33 9.63 -0.35
CA LEU A 151 6.89 10.84 0.27
C LEU A 151 8.22 11.24 -0.39
N ASP A 152 9.14 10.28 -0.63
CA ASP A 152 10.44 10.55 -1.26
C ASP A 152 10.28 11.18 -2.66
N LEU A 153 9.34 10.67 -3.46
CA LEU A 153 9.03 11.22 -4.76
C LEU A 153 8.37 12.61 -4.70
N GLY A 154 7.80 12.96 -3.54
CA GLY A 154 7.25 14.28 -3.25
C GLY A 154 8.31 15.36 -3.10
N HIS A 155 9.55 15.01 -2.74
CA HIS A 155 10.65 15.93 -2.45
C HIS A 155 10.25 17.01 -1.44
N LEU A 156 9.45 16.63 -0.42
CA LEU A 156 9.01 17.54 0.64
C LEU A 156 10.20 18.18 1.35
N ARG A 157 10.13 19.49 1.58
CA ARG A 157 11.09 20.24 2.39
C ARG A 157 10.47 20.59 3.75
N LEU A 158 11.31 20.77 4.75
CA LEU A 158 10.87 21.25 6.06
C LEU A 158 10.09 22.58 5.90
N GLY A 159 8.88 22.63 6.43
CA GLY A 159 8.01 23.80 6.35
C GLY A 159 7.08 23.82 5.13
N ASP A 160 7.22 22.90 4.16
CA ASP A 160 6.31 22.80 3.04
C ASP A 160 4.87 22.47 3.50
N ARG A 161 3.89 22.88 2.70
CA ARG A 161 2.49 22.50 2.85
C ARG A 161 2.18 21.32 1.91
N ALA A 162 1.46 20.33 2.41
CA ALA A 162 1.13 19.12 1.68
C ALA A 162 -0.39 18.92 1.56
N ALA A 163 -0.84 18.40 0.43
CA ALA A 163 -2.20 17.92 0.22
C ALA A 163 -2.19 16.40 -0.02
N VAL A 164 -3.12 15.68 0.61
CA VAL A 164 -3.31 14.23 0.42
C VAL A 164 -4.73 13.97 -0.07
N VAL A 165 -4.87 13.46 -1.27
CA VAL A 165 -6.16 13.13 -1.89
C VAL A 165 -6.39 11.62 -1.85
N GLY A 166 -7.27 11.19 -0.96
CA GLY A 166 -7.52 9.80 -0.62
C GLY A 166 -6.91 9.42 0.74
N CYS A 167 -7.78 9.19 1.74
CA CYS A 167 -7.42 8.81 3.11
C CYS A 167 -7.65 7.30 3.36
N GLY A 168 -7.33 6.46 2.37
CA GLY A 168 -7.17 5.02 2.58
C GLY A 168 -5.90 4.70 3.39
N PRO A 169 -5.54 3.43 3.61
CA PRO A 169 -4.38 3.06 4.43
C PRO A 169 -3.09 3.79 4.04
N ILE A 170 -2.77 3.84 2.75
CA ILE A 170 -1.57 4.55 2.26
C ILE A 170 -1.65 6.05 2.55
N GLY A 171 -2.81 6.69 2.31
CA GLY A 171 -2.98 8.12 2.59
C GLY A 171 -2.85 8.45 4.08
N LEU A 172 -3.41 7.60 4.96
CA LEU A 172 -3.30 7.78 6.42
C LEU A 172 -1.86 7.57 6.93
N LEU A 173 -1.11 6.63 6.35
CA LEU A 173 0.31 6.45 6.64
C LEU A 173 1.13 7.63 6.14
N LEU A 174 0.82 8.13 4.94
CA LEU A 174 1.49 9.29 4.36
C LEU A 174 1.25 10.57 5.17
N ILE A 175 0.05 10.80 5.72
CA ILE A 175 -0.24 11.94 6.60
C ILE A 175 0.70 11.93 7.82
N GLN A 176 0.86 10.79 8.46
CA GLN A 176 1.78 10.66 9.60
C GLN A 176 3.24 10.91 9.19
N LEU A 177 3.65 10.36 8.05
CA LEU A 177 5.01 10.58 7.50
C LEU A 177 5.25 12.04 7.16
N LEU A 178 4.30 12.76 6.57
CA LEU A 178 4.38 14.18 6.25
C LEU A 178 4.57 15.02 7.52
N ARG A 179 3.83 14.73 8.58
CA ARG A 179 4.01 15.39 9.89
C ARG A 179 5.42 15.13 10.46
N SER A 180 5.86 13.88 10.42
CA SER A 180 7.19 13.49 10.89
C SER A 180 8.33 14.10 10.06
N ALA A 181 8.08 14.34 8.77
CA ALA A 181 9.04 14.99 7.87
C ALA A 181 9.05 16.52 7.97
N GLY A 182 8.17 17.11 8.80
CA GLY A 182 8.16 18.55 9.07
C GLY A 182 7.30 19.37 8.11
N ALA A 183 6.26 18.79 7.53
CA ALA A 183 5.22 19.55 6.83
C ALA A 183 4.60 20.57 7.79
N SER A 184 4.53 21.85 7.38
CA SER A 184 3.92 22.91 8.17
C SER A 184 2.39 22.81 8.20
N GLN A 185 1.79 22.28 7.14
CA GLN A 185 0.36 22.02 7.02
C GLN A 185 0.12 20.77 6.19
N VAL A 186 -0.84 19.93 6.62
CA VAL A 186 -1.32 18.77 5.88
C VAL A 186 -2.84 18.89 5.71
N VAL A 187 -3.29 19.02 4.46
CA VAL A 187 -4.71 19.04 4.09
C VAL A 187 -5.06 17.69 3.45
N ALA A 188 -6.04 17.00 4.00
CA ALA A 188 -6.48 15.70 3.52
C ALA A 188 -7.87 15.77 2.89
N PHE A 189 -8.11 14.99 1.85
CA PHE A 189 -9.40 14.92 1.15
C PHE A 189 -9.87 13.48 1.03
N ASP A 190 -11.09 13.19 1.50
CA ASP A 190 -11.74 11.89 1.29
C ASP A 190 -13.26 12.03 1.35
N PRO A 191 -14.06 11.40 0.49
CA PRO A 191 -15.52 11.47 0.54
C PRO A 191 -16.11 10.79 1.78
N LEU A 192 -15.40 9.84 2.40
CA LEU A 192 -15.93 9.04 3.50
C LEU A 192 -15.66 9.69 4.87
N PRO A 193 -16.71 10.00 5.66
CA PRO A 193 -16.54 10.71 6.94
C PRO A 193 -15.61 10.01 7.93
N HIS A 194 -15.68 8.68 8.05
CA HIS A 194 -14.82 7.93 8.99
C HIS A 194 -13.33 8.00 8.60
N ARG A 195 -13.02 8.11 7.31
CA ARG A 195 -11.64 8.30 6.81
C ARG A 195 -11.13 9.70 7.07
N ARG A 196 -11.98 10.71 6.90
CA ARG A 196 -11.65 12.11 7.29
C ARG A 196 -11.37 12.22 8.78
N GLN A 197 -12.19 11.57 9.62
CA GLN A 197 -11.96 11.52 11.08
C GLN A 197 -10.61 10.84 11.41
N ALA A 198 -10.30 9.74 10.74
CA ALA A 198 -9.00 9.07 10.91
C ALA A 198 -7.84 9.98 10.46
N ALA A 199 -7.97 10.68 9.33
CA ALA A 199 -6.96 11.61 8.84
C ALA A 199 -6.67 12.73 9.85
N ALA A 200 -7.71 13.33 10.44
CA ALA A 200 -7.57 14.35 11.47
C ALA A 200 -6.86 13.81 12.73
N ARG A 201 -7.25 12.61 13.22
CA ARG A 201 -6.57 11.98 14.36
C ARG A 201 -5.10 11.67 14.10
N LEU A 202 -4.74 11.33 12.86
CA LEU A 202 -3.40 10.93 12.46
C LEU A 202 -2.53 12.09 11.97
N GLY A 203 -3.00 13.34 12.10
CA GLY A 203 -2.17 14.52 11.93
C GLY A 203 -2.50 15.42 10.75
N ALA A 204 -3.61 15.22 10.04
CA ALA A 204 -4.10 16.22 9.09
C ALA A 204 -4.63 17.45 9.86
N ASP A 205 -4.19 18.65 9.46
CA ASP A 205 -4.69 19.90 10.03
C ASP A 205 -6.13 20.17 9.56
N LEU A 206 -6.44 19.75 8.33
CA LEU A 206 -7.79 19.83 7.75
C LEU A 206 -8.09 18.50 7.05
N ALA A 207 -9.31 17.99 7.23
CA ALA A 207 -9.81 16.80 6.57
C ALA A 207 -11.17 17.11 5.92
N LEU A 208 -11.15 17.30 4.60
CA LEU A 208 -12.23 17.90 3.83
C LEU A 208 -12.95 16.88 2.94
N ASP A 209 -14.23 17.11 2.70
CA ASP A 209 -14.96 16.42 1.65
C ASP A 209 -14.61 17.02 0.28
N PRO A 210 -14.16 16.22 -0.71
CA PRO A 210 -13.87 16.73 -2.04
C PRO A 210 -15.05 17.44 -2.71
N ALA A 211 -16.30 17.10 -2.34
CA ALA A 211 -17.48 17.77 -2.87
C ALA A 211 -17.61 19.23 -2.42
N ASN A 212 -17.03 19.58 -1.27
CA ASN A 212 -17.15 20.90 -0.64
C ASN A 212 -15.91 21.79 -0.82
N VAL A 213 -14.97 21.39 -1.68
CA VAL A 213 -13.71 22.12 -1.89
C VAL A 213 -13.93 23.55 -2.38
N ALA A 214 -14.97 23.80 -3.18
CA ALA A 214 -15.30 25.15 -3.65
C ALA A 214 -15.63 26.12 -2.49
N GLU A 215 -16.23 25.65 -1.42
CA GLU A 215 -16.56 26.45 -0.23
C GLU A 215 -15.31 26.79 0.60
N HIS A 216 -14.26 25.96 0.49
CA HIS A 216 -12.99 26.10 1.18
C HIS A 216 -11.86 26.62 0.26
N ALA A 217 -12.19 26.92 -1.01
CA ALA A 217 -11.24 27.44 -2.01
C ALA A 217 -10.83 28.91 -1.78
N GLY A 218 -10.99 29.43 -0.58
CA GLY A 218 -10.37 30.66 -0.14
C GLY A 218 -8.84 30.59 -0.28
N ALA A 219 -8.17 31.72 -0.45
CA ALA A 219 -6.74 31.86 -0.72
C ALA A 219 -5.81 31.09 0.26
N GLU A 220 -6.32 30.64 1.39
CA GLU A 220 -5.58 29.91 2.44
C GLU A 220 -5.36 28.42 2.12
N HIS A 221 -6.17 27.81 1.24
CA HIS A 221 -6.10 26.38 0.91
C HIS A 221 -5.50 26.10 -0.48
N ALA A 222 -5.49 27.12 -1.35
CA ALA A 222 -4.88 27.03 -2.68
C ALA A 222 -3.38 27.27 -2.59
N GLY A 223 -2.60 26.19 -2.54
CA GLY A 223 -1.17 26.40 -2.62
C GLY A 223 -0.31 25.44 -1.82
N ALA A 224 -0.69 24.16 -1.74
CA ALA A 224 0.24 23.13 -1.27
C ALA A 224 1.50 23.13 -2.15
N ASP A 225 2.66 22.93 -1.55
CA ASP A 225 3.92 22.79 -2.28
C ASP A 225 3.97 21.45 -3.01
N VAL A 226 3.38 20.42 -2.40
CA VAL A 226 3.24 19.08 -2.97
C VAL A 226 1.85 18.51 -2.70
N ALA A 227 1.27 17.83 -3.69
CA ALA A 227 0.04 17.04 -3.53
C ALA A 227 0.28 15.58 -3.88
N PHE A 228 -0.35 14.70 -3.11
CA PHE A 228 -0.27 13.25 -3.27
C PHE A 228 -1.67 12.72 -3.60
N GLU A 229 -1.80 12.12 -4.76
CA GLU A 229 -3.01 11.46 -5.20
C GLU A 229 -2.92 9.97 -4.90
N ILE A 230 -3.82 9.45 -4.05
CA ILE A 230 -3.80 8.08 -3.52
C ILE A 230 -5.10 7.31 -3.82
N ALA A 231 -6.08 7.97 -4.43
CA ALA A 231 -7.41 7.39 -4.65
C ALA A 231 -7.56 6.65 -5.99
N GLY A 232 -6.72 6.96 -6.99
CA GLY A 232 -6.71 6.31 -8.30
C GLY A 232 -7.90 6.70 -9.20
N THR A 233 -8.39 7.96 -9.10
CA THR A 233 -9.48 8.44 -9.96
C THR A 233 -9.10 9.76 -10.66
N ASP A 234 -9.63 9.98 -11.86
CA ASP A 234 -9.39 11.23 -12.60
C ASP A 234 -9.82 12.47 -11.80
N ALA A 235 -10.91 12.37 -11.04
CA ALA A 235 -11.37 13.44 -10.16
C ALA A 235 -10.36 13.74 -9.05
N ALA A 236 -9.75 12.73 -8.45
CA ALA A 236 -8.72 12.89 -7.42
C ALA A 236 -7.42 13.47 -8.01
N VAL A 237 -7.04 13.05 -9.21
CA VAL A 237 -5.90 13.62 -9.95
C VAL A 237 -6.14 15.10 -10.23
N HIS A 238 -7.32 15.46 -10.72
CA HIS A 238 -7.68 16.85 -10.96
C HIS A 238 -7.65 17.68 -9.67
N LEU A 239 -8.19 17.15 -8.56
CA LEU A 239 -8.16 17.81 -7.27
C LEU A 239 -6.71 18.03 -6.78
N ALA A 240 -5.85 17.01 -6.86
CA ALA A 240 -4.44 17.13 -6.48
C ALA A 240 -3.72 18.24 -7.29
N MET A 241 -3.97 18.30 -8.63
CA MET A 241 -3.41 19.35 -9.49
C MET A 241 -3.96 20.74 -9.16
N THR A 242 -5.21 20.81 -8.72
CA THR A 242 -5.84 22.09 -8.33
C THR A 242 -5.32 22.57 -6.98
N ALA A 243 -5.12 21.69 -6.03
CA ALA A 243 -4.64 21.97 -4.67
C ALA A 243 -3.19 22.46 -4.61
N VAL A 244 -2.37 22.13 -5.61
CA VAL A 244 -0.96 22.52 -5.67
C VAL A 244 -0.79 23.94 -6.23
N ARG A 245 0.14 24.71 -5.66
CA ARG A 245 0.55 26.04 -6.17
C ARG A 245 1.22 25.95 -7.54
N PRO A 246 1.31 27.05 -8.29
CA PRO A 246 2.17 27.12 -9.48
C PRO A 246 3.64 26.73 -9.15
N GLY A 247 4.25 25.94 -10.01
CA GLY A 247 5.60 25.38 -9.82
C GLY A 247 5.68 24.23 -8.82
N GLY A 248 4.54 23.79 -8.25
CA GLY A 248 4.51 22.69 -7.28
C GLY A 248 4.60 21.30 -7.91
N ARG A 249 4.54 20.27 -7.07
CA ARG A 249 4.70 18.86 -7.46
C ARG A 249 3.44 18.07 -7.15
N VAL A 250 3.08 17.16 -8.06
CA VAL A 250 2.01 16.18 -7.86
C VAL A 250 2.58 14.77 -7.96
N VAL A 251 2.30 13.94 -6.97
CA VAL A 251 2.71 12.53 -6.93
C VAL A 251 1.48 11.66 -7.07
N LEU A 252 1.42 10.84 -8.11
CA LEU A 252 0.32 9.93 -8.40
C LEU A 252 0.68 8.52 -7.92
N ALA A 253 0.01 8.05 -6.88
CA ALA A 253 0.20 6.73 -6.29
C ALA A 253 -1.05 5.85 -6.41
N GLY A 254 -2.22 6.45 -6.60
CA GLY A 254 -3.46 5.72 -6.82
C GLY A 254 -3.43 4.93 -8.13
N ILE A 255 -3.93 3.69 -8.11
CA ILE A 255 -4.03 2.82 -9.29
C ILE A 255 -5.42 3.00 -9.90
N PRO A 256 -5.54 3.51 -11.15
CA PRO A 256 -6.85 3.67 -11.80
C PRO A 256 -7.39 2.32 -12.29
N GLY A 257 -8.68 2.06 -12.10
CA GLY A 257 -9.32 0.83 -12.54
C GLY A 257 -9.31 0.65 -14.07
N SER A 258 -9.36 1.76 -14.83
CA SER A 258 -9.33 1.73 -16.30
C SER A 258 -7.93 1.64 -16.91
N ASP A 259 -6.87 1.52 -16.10
CA ASP A 259 -5.47 1.63 -16.50
C ASP A 259 -5.14 2.92 -17.29
N ARG A 260 -5.94 3.96 -17.07
CA ARG A 260 -5.79 5.27 -17.73
C ARG A 260 -6.02 6.37 -16.71
N THR A 261 -5.22 7.42 -16.81
CA THR A 261 -5.39 8.65 -16.04
C THR A 261 -5.53 9.82 -17.00
N SER A 262 -6.58 10.64 -16.82
CA SER A 262 -6.81 11.83 -17.61
C SER A 262 -6.99 13.07 -16.74
N PHE A 263 -6.56 14.22 -17.25
CA PHE A 263 -6.74 15.51 -16.61
C PHE A 263 -6.71 16.64 -17.62
N PRO A 264 -7.32 17.81 -17.32
CA PRO A 264 -7.25 18.97 -18.20
C PRO A 264 -5.81 19.50 -18.30
N ALA A 265 -5.18 19.33 -19.46
CA ALA A 265 -3.78 19.71 -19.69
C ALA A 265 -3.52 21.20 -19.37
N SER A 266 -4.52 22.07 -19.55
CA SER A 266 -4.40 23.50 -19.25
C SER A 266 -4.13 23.78 -17.77
N VAL A 267 -4.66 22.98 -16.83
CA VAL A 267 -4.44 23.14 -15.38
C VAL A 267 -2.97 22.84 -15.05
N ALA A 268 -2.47 21.69 -15.45
CA ALA A 268 -1.09 21.28 -15.19
C ALA A 268 -0.08 22.21 -15.88
N ARG A 269 -0.32 22.54 -17.17
CA ARG A 269 0.58 23.35 -17.97
C ARG A 269 0.67 24.80 -17.48
N ARG A 270 -0.46 25.45 -17.16
CA ARG A 270 -0.46 26.85 -16.68
C ARG A 270 0.22 26.99 -15.33
N LYS A 271 0.15 25.96 -14.48
CA LYS A 271 0.85 25.93 -13.20
C LYS A 271 2.31 25.45 -13.31
N GLY A 272 2.74 24.93 -14.47
CA GLY A 272 4.10 24.37 -14.61
C GLY A 272 4.38 23.24 -13.65
N LEU A 273 3.42 22.32 -13.47
CA LEU A 273 3.52 21.24 -12.48
C LEU A 273 4.56 20.20 -12.88
N THR A 274 5.28 19.68 -11.88
CA THR A 274 6.03 18.42 -12.00
C THR A 274 5.14 17.28 -11.55
N ILE A 275 5.02 16.22 -12.37
CA ILE A 275 4.23 15.03 -12.04
C ILE A 275 5.18 13.84 -11.90
N ALA A 276 5.08 13.11 -10.79
CA ALA A 276 5.79 11.86 -10.55
C ALA A 276 4.79 10.71 -10.35
N LEU A 277 5.13 9.52 -10.85
CA LEU A 277 4.31 8.32 -10.69
C LEU A 277 5.01 7.36 -9.73
N VAL A 278 4.23 6.79 -8.83
CA VAL A 278 4.71 5.80 -7.86
C VAL A 278 4.55 4.39 -8.44
N ARG A 279 5.60 3.58 -8.30
CA ARG A 279 5.49 2.15 -8.53
C ARG A 279 5.99 1.39 -7.31
N ARG A 280 5.06 0.83 -6.52
CA ARG A 280 5.38 0.04 -5.32
C ARG A 280 6.25 0.83 -4.33
N MET A 281 7.21 0.18 -3.69
CA MET A 281 8.23 0.80 -2.85
C MET A 281 9.63 0.38 -3.33
N ASN A 282 10.64 1.18 -3.03
CA ASN A 282 12.03 0.87 -3.34
C ASN A 282 12.85 0.74 -2.05
N ASP A 283 13.21 -0.49 -1.68
CA ASP A 283 14.06 -0.83 -0.51
C ASP A 283 13.68 -0.09 0.79
N ALA A 284 12.37 -0.03 1.07
CA ALA A 284 11.84 0.78 2.17
C ALA A 284 11.72 0.03 3.51
N TYR A 285 11.77 -1.32 3.54
CA TYR A 285 11.53 -2.12 4.76
C TYR A 285 12.39 -1.72 5.95
N PRO A 286 13.73 -1.55 5.83
CA PRO A 286 14.55 -1.16 6.99
C PRO A 286 14.13 0.19 7.59
N ARG A 287 13.72 1.14 6.75
CA ARG A 287 13.22 2.45 7.19
C ARG A 287 11.83 2.34 7.80
N ALA A 288 10.91 1.61 7.16
CA ALA A 288 9.55 1.38 7.65
C ALA A 288 9.57 0.71 9.04
N ILE A 289 10.40 -0.32 9.23
CA ILE A 289 10.58 -0.98 10.54
C ILE A 289 11.07 0.00 11.60
N ARG A 290 12.07 0.84 11.30
CA ARG A 290 12.56 1.84 12.28
C ARG A 290 11.48 2.84 12.64
N LEU A 291 10.73 3.36 11.68
CA LEU A 291 9.65 4.34 11.90
C LEU A 291 8.50 3.73 12.72
N ALA A 292 8.07 2.52 12.39
CA ALA A 292 7.05 1.81 13.16
C ALA A 292 7.56 1.48 14.57
N ALA A 293 8.78 0.94 14.67
CA ALA A 293 9.38 0.54 15.94
C ALA A 293 9.69 1.74 16.86
N SER A 294 9.91 2.94 16.37
CA SER A 294 10.08 4.14 17.21
C SER A 294 8.76 4.68 17.79
N GLY A 295 7.60 4.19 17.31
CA GLY A 295 6.29 4.74 17.66
C GLY A 295 5.96 6.06 16.92
N THR A 296 6.78 6.46 15.95
CA THR A 296 6.53 7.65 15.12
C THR A 296 5.29 7.48 14.25
N ILE A 297 5.03 6.24 13.80
CA ILE A 297 3.87 5.88 12.97
C ILE A 297 2.98 4.92 13.75
N ASP A 298 1.73 5.27 13.93
CA ASP A 298 0.68 4.43 14.49
C ASP A 298 0.10 3.53 13.41
N LEU A 299 0.53 2.26 13.40
CA LEU A 299 0.02 1.22 12.50
C LEU A 299 -1.25 0.59 13.08
N ALA A 300 -1.29 0.39 14.38
CA ALA A 300 -2.33 -0.39 15.05
C ALA A 300 -3.73 0.22 14.85
N SER A 301 -3.86 1.55 14.89
CA SER A 301 -5.15 2.24 14.72
C SER A 301 -5.73 2.12 13.31
N LEU A 302 -4.94 1.68 12.33
CA LEU A 302 -5.43 1.44 10.98
C LEU A 302 -6.17 0.11 10.84
N VAL A 303 -5.85 -0.91 11.66
CA VAL A 303 -6.49 -2.22 11.59
C VAL A 303 -7.88 -2.15 12.21
N THR A 304 -8.91 -2.20 11.38
CA THR A 304 -10.32 -2.09 11.82
C THR A 304 -11.10 -3.39 11.74
N HIS A 305 -10.68 -4.31 10.87
CA HIS A 305 -11.35 -5.59 10.66
C HIS A 305 -10.32 -6.72 10.58
N ARG A 306 -10.64 -7.85 11.19
CA ARG A 306 -9.82 -9.07 11.19
C ARG A 306 -10.69 -10.25 10.84
N PHE A 307 -10.21 -11.11 9.94
CA PHE A 307 -10.93 -12.29 9.48
C PHE A 307 -10.01 -13.51 9.48
N PRO A 308 -10.51 -14.70 9.81
CA PRO A 308 -9.76 -15.94 9.56
C PRO A 308 -9.66 -16.21 8.04
N LEU A 309 -8.69 -17.02 7.61
CA LEU A 309 -8.52 -17.40 6.21
C LEU A 309 -9.79 -18.01 5.59
N ALA A 310 -10.55 -18.77 6.37
CA ALA A 310 -11.81 -19.38 5.91
C ALA A 310 -12.87 -18.34 5.51
N ALA A 311 -12.79 -17.12 6.01
CA ALA A 311 -13.66 -15.99 5.69
C ALA A 311 -13.04 -15.01 4.68
N ALA A 312 -12.07 -15.45 3.84
CA ALA A 312 -11.35 -14.59 2.91
C ALA A 312 -12.31 -13.85 1.93
N ALA A 313 -13.37 -14.50 1.46
CA ALA A 313 -14.36 -13.86 0.58
C ALA A 313 -15.11 -12.72 1.29
N GLU A 314 -15.49 -12.92 2.55
CA GLU A 314 -16.15 -11.90 3.40
C GLU A 314 -15.20 -10.73 3.69
N ALA A 315 -13.91 -11.02 3.94
CA ALA A 315 -12.88 -10.01 4.13
C ALA A 315 -12.70 -9.13 2.88
N MET A 316 -12.67 -9.75 1.69
CA MET A 316 -12.60 -9.02 0.41
C MET A 316 -13.84 -8.14 0.19
N GLN A 317 -15.03 -8.65 0.50
CA GLN A 317 -16.28 -7.88 0.42
C GLN A 317 -16.26 -6.67 1.38
N ALA A 318 -15.86 -6.86 2.64
CA ALA A 318 -15.76 -5.77 3.62
C ALA A 318 -14.77 -4.69 3.16
N ALA A 319 -13.62 -5.09 2.61
CA ALA A 319 -12.63 -4.17 2.05
C ALA A 319 -13.19 -3.43 0.82
N ALA A 320 -13.90 -4.11 -0.08
CA ALA A 320 -14.50 -3.51 -1.28
C ALA A 320 -15.60 -2.50 -0.93
N ARG A 321 -16.40 -2.75 0.11
CA ARG A 321 -17.40 -1.81 0.62
C ARG A 321 -16.80 -0.63 1.38
N ARG A 322 -15.47 -0.62 1.61
CA ARG A 322 -14.75 0.45 2.32
C ARG A 322 -15.31 0.75 3.71
N GLU A 323 -15.81 -0.28 4.42
CA GLU A 323 -16.45 -0.15 5.74
C GLU A 323 -15.48 0.28 6.84
N GLY A 324 -14.18 0.01 6.67
CA GLY A 324 -13.13 0.37 7.60
C GLY A 324 -11.92 1.03 6.93
N LEU A 325 -10.80 1.00 7.67
CA LEU A 325 -9.53 1.53 7.17
C LEU A 325 -8.69 0.40 6.56
N LYS A 326 -8.30 -0.59 7.38
CA LYS A 326 -7.52 -1.75 6.94
C LYS A 326 -8.17 -3.04 7.39
N VAL A 327 -8.29 -3.97 6.45
CA VAL A 327 -8.76 -5.33 6.68
C VAL A 327 -7.56 -6.27 6.68
N ILE A 328 -7.48 -7.15 7.67
CA ILE A 328 -6.44 -8.16 7.80
C ILE A 328 -7.08 -9.55 7.76
N ILE A 329 -6.47 -10.46 7.03
CA ILE A 329 -6.72 -11.90 7.11
C ILE A 329 -5.64 -12.53 7.98
N GLU A 330 -6.04 -13.42 8.88
CA GLU A 330 -5.15 -14.21 9.75
C GLU A 330 -5.20 -15.66 9.31
N PRO A 331 -4.24 -16.14 8.50
CA PRO A 331 -4.26 -17.50 7.96
C PRO A 331 -4.04 -18.57 9.02
N THR A 332 -3.25 -18.25 10.04
CA THR A 332 -2.99 -19.14 11.18
C THR A 332 -3.27 -18.37 12.46
N PRO A 333 -4.10 -18.94 13.38
CA PRO A 333 -4.39 -18.32 14.67
C PRO A 333 -3.17 -18.26 15.59
#